data_97bff108f194cd9a97db3a6bcb31fb95
#
_entry.id   97bff108f194cd9a97db3a6bcb31fb95
#
_cell.length_a   1.000
_cell.length_b   1.000
_cell.length_c   1.000
_cell.angle_alpha   90.00
_cell.angle_beta   90.00
_cell.angle_gamma   90.00
#
_symmetry.space_group_name_H-M   'P 1'
#
loop_
_entity.id
_entity.type
_entity.pdbx_description
1 polymer ?
#
loop_
_entity_poly.entity_id
_entity_poly.type
_entity_poly.pdbx_seq_one_letter_code
_entity_poly.pdbx_strand_id
1 'polypeptide(L)'
;MVITGGSEGIGKALVDTFLQLGAKVATCGRNYDKLYQLQSIYSGKPLLIHTADVSKEQDCHQFIEMVVQSFGTIDILINNAGVSMRSLVSDVELDTLRKVMDINFWGTVYCTKFALPYITKNNGTVVGVSSIAGYRGLPGRSGYSASKYAVNGWLEALRTELLHTGTNIMWVCPGYTKSNIRNAALNKDGKSQMDTPMREADLMSAEECASIIVSGIEKRKRTLVMTFTGKRTVLMNKFFPSLTDKLVHRFFFKNGELV
;
A
#
# COMPACT_ATOMS: atom_id res chain seq x y z
N MET A 1 1.52 -5.62 16.13
CA MET A 1 0.96 -5.10 14.87
C MET A 1 1.65 -5.72 13.66
N VAL A 2 1.06 -5.66 12.48
CA VAL A 2 1.55 -6.29 11.25
C VAL A 2 1.66 -5.24 10.14
N ILE A 3 2.79 -5.21 9.43
CA ILE A 3 3.03 -4.33 8.28
C ILE A 3 3.57 -5.17 7.12
N THR A 4 2.85 -5.26 6.01
CA THR A 4 3.39 -5.94 4.82
C THR A 4 4.31 -5.01 4.03
N GLY A 5 5.42 -5.54 3.50
CA GLY A 5 6.39 -4.75 2.71
C GLY A 5 7.17 -3.73 3.53
N GLY A 6 7.60 -4.10 4.76
CA GLY A 6 8.27 -3.18 5.69
C GLY A 6 9.77 -3.02 5.49
N SER A 7 10.36 -3.60 4.46
CA SER A 7 11.81 -3.50 4.24
C SER A 7 12.29 -2.20 3.59
N GLU A 8 11.38 -1.41 2.99
CA GLU A 8 11.71 -0.18 2.27
C GLU A 8 10.58 0.86 2.34
N GLY A 9 10.89 2.12 2.00
CA GLY A 9 9.95 3.21 1.77
C GLY A 9 8.97 3.43 2.93
N ILE A 10 7.69 3.61 2.62
CA ILE A 10 6.63 3.86 3.61
C ILE A 10 6.55 2.73 4.63
N GLY A 11 6.67 1.47 4.18
CA GLY A 11 6.61 0.31 5.07
C GLY A 11 7.73 0.32 6.10
N LYS A 12 8.97 0.63 5.70
CA LYS A 12 10.10 0.77 6.63
C LYS A 12 9.87 1.92 7.61
N ALA A 13 9.47 3.09 7.14
CA ALA A 13 9.18 4.23 8.01
C ALA A 13 8.06 3.92 9.03
N LEU A 14 7.05 3.13 8.64
CA LEU A 14 6.03 2.64 9.57
C LEU A 14 6.62 1.68 10.62
N VAL A 15 7.47 0.73 10.22
CA VAL A 15 8.17 -0.17 11.16
C VAL A 15 8.96 0.66 12.17
N ASP A 16 9.76 1.61 11.69
CA ASP A 16 10.58 2.51 12.50
C ASP A 16 9.72 3.28 13.51
N THR A 17 8.64 3.92 13.05
CA THR A 17 7.75 4.72 13.89
C THR A 17 7.08 3.88 14.97
N PHE A 18 6.53 2.72 14.62
CA PHE A 18 5.82 1.88 15.59
C PHE A 18 6.75 1.22 16.62
N LEU A 19 7.98 0.86 16.23
CA LEU A 19 8.99 0.39 17.19
C LEU A 19 9.42 1.50 18.17
N GLN A 20 9.50 2.75 17.71
CA GLN A 20 9.76 3.90 18.58
C GLN A 20 8.61 4.16 19.56
N LEU A 21 7.36 3.90 19.14
CA LEU A 21 6.17 3.98 20.00
C LEU A 21 6.04 2.77 20.96
N GLY A 22 7.00 1.83 20.96
CA GLY A 22 7.02 0.68 21.86
C GLY A 22 6.13 -0.50 21.41
N ALA A 23 5.63 -0.48 20.18
CA ALA A 23 4.80 -1.57 19.67
C ALA A 23 5.65 -2.82 19.33
N LYS A 24 5.05 -4.02 19.50
CA LYS A 24 5.57 -5.24 18.86
C LYS A 24 5.22 -5.21 17.38
N VAL A 25 6.20 -5.25 16.51
CA VAL A 25 6.03 -5.12 15.05
C VAL A 25 6.43 -6.40 14.35
N ALA A 26 5.57 -6.90 13.46
CA ALA A 26 5.91 -7.94 12.51
C ALA A 26 5.86 -7.38 11.09
N THR A 27 6.83 -7.75 10.28
CA THR A 27 6.86 -7.34 8.87
C THR A 27 7.32 -8.47 7.95
N CYS A 28 6.87 -8.42 6.70
CA CYS A 28 7.29 -9.34 5.67
C CYS A 28 7.75 -8.64 4.38
N GLY A 29 8.46 -9.38 3.56
CA GLY A 29 8.91 -8.97 2.23
C GLY A 29 9.61 -10.13 1.52
N ARG A 30 9.89 -9.97 0.24
CA ARG A 30 10.50 -11.05 -0.57
C ARG A 30 12.02 -11.14 -0.42
N ASN A 31 12.68 -10.05 -0.03
CA ASN A 31 14.13 -9.99 0.08
C ASN A 31 14.55 -10.17 1.54
N TYR A 32 15.09 -11.34 1.86
CA TYR A 32 15.55 -11.69 3.20
C TYR A 32 16.66 -10.76 3.69
N ASP A 33 17.64 -10.43 2.85
CA ASP A 33 18.78 -9.61 3.26
C ASP A 33 18.36 -8.21 3.73
N LYS A 34 17.40 -7.58 3.04
CA LYS A 34 16.83 -6.30 3.45
C LYS A 34 16.05 -6.40 4.77
N LEU A 35 15.32 -7.49 4.97
CA LEU A 35 14.61 -7.74 6.23
C LEU A 35 15.59 -7.99 7.36
N TYR A 36 16.64 -8.77 7.13
CA TYR A 36 17.68 -9.04 8.11
C TYR A 36 18.47 -7.78 8.49
N GLN A 37 18.83 -6.95 7.51
CA GLN A 37 19.43 -5.63 7.78
C GLN A 37 18.52 -4.76 8.65
N LEU A 38 17.21 -4.71 8.36
CA LEU A 38 16.24 -4.01 9.19
C LEU A 38 16.21 -4.55 10.62
N GLN A 39 16.17 -5.88 10.79
CA GLN A 39 16.17 -6.53 12.10
C GLN A 39 17.46 -6.23 12.86
N SER A 40 18.60 -6.20 12.19
CA SER A 40 19.90 -5.89 12.80
C SER A 40 19.96 -4.46 13.32
N ILE A 41 19.38 -3.49 12.61
CA ILE A 41 19.26 -2.08 13.06
C ILE A 41 18.43 -1.99 14.34
N TYR A 42 17.41 -2.83 14.49
CA TYR A 42 16.51 -2.84 15.65
C TYR A 42 16.79 -4.01 16.60
N SER A 43 18.07 -4.43 16.70
CA SER A 43 18.48 -5.46 17.68
C SER A 43 17.98 -5.12 19.09
N GLY A 44 17.37 -6.09 19.76
CA GLY A 44 16.77 -5.91 21.09
C GLY A 44 15.38 -5.25 21.11
N LYS A 45 14.84 -4.81 19.95
CA LYS A 45 13.46 -4.37 19.83
C LYS A 45 12.54 -5.53 19.43
N PRO A 46 11.26 -5.49 19.75
CA PRO A 46 10.30 -6.56 19.42
C PRO A 46 9.89 -6.50 17.92
N LEU A 47 10.86 -6.73 17.05
CA LEU A 47 10.68 -6.82 15.60
C LEU A 47 10.76 -8.28 15.12
N LEU A 48 9.70 -8.76 14.51
CA LEU A 48 9.60 -10.06 13.85
C LEU A 48 9.65 -9.83 12.33
N ILE A 49 10.54 -10.56 11.65
CA ILE A 49 10.65 -10.52 10.18
C ILE A 49 10.26 -11.88 9.58
N HIS A 50 9.68 -11.89 8.41
CA HIS A 50 9.37 -13.10 7.66
C HIS A 50 9.54 -12.89 6.14
N THR A 51 10.15 -13.86 5.48
CA THR A 51 10.21 -13.84 4.01
C THR A 51 8.89 -14.37 3.45
N ALA A 52 8.14 -13.51 2.77
CA ALA A 52 6.86 -13.87 2.16
C ALA A 52 6.61 -13.08 0.87
N ASP A 53 6.00 -13.72 -0.11
CA ASP A 53 5.41 -13.09 -1.27
C ASP A 53 3.90 -12.95 -1.05
N VAL A 54 3.42 -11.73 -0.83
CA VAL A 54 2.00 -11.48 -0.55
C VAL A 54 1.05 -11.86 -1.70
N SER A 55 1.56 -12.09 -2.90
CA SER A 55 0.77 -12.63 -4.02
C SER A 55 0.40 -14.11 -3.83
N LYS A 56 1.00 -14.79 -2.84
CA LYS A 56 0.77 -16.19 -2.52
C LYS A 56 -0.04 -16.31 -1.24
N GLU A 57 -1.21 -16.93 -1.33
CA GLU A 57 -2.10 -17.13 -0.18
C GLU A 57 -1.39 -17.86 0.97
N GLN A 58 -0.64 -18.94 0.66
CA GLN A 58 0.05 -19.74 1.65
C GLN A 58 1.13 -18.95 2.42
N ASP A 59 1.89 -18.08 1.73
CA ASP A 59 2.91 -17.25 2.37
C ASP A 59 2.24 -16.26 3.35
N CYS A 60 1.10 -15.67 2.94
CA CYS A 60 0.32 -14.76 3.79
C CYS A 60 -0.22 -15.48 5.04
N HIS A 61 -0.75 -16.70 4.86
CA HIS A 61 -1.26 -17.52 5.97
C HIS A 61 -0.14 -17.83 6.98
N GLN A 62 0.97 -18.37 6.51
CA GLN A 62 2.13 -18.70 7.36
C GLN A 62 2.67 -17.47 8.11
N PHE A 63 2.75 -16.32 7.44
CA PHE A 63 3.19 -15.07 8.07
C PHE A 63 2.25 -14.67 9.22
N ILE A 64 0.95 -14.68 8.99
CA ILE A 64 -0.03 -14.30 10.03
C ILE A 64 -0.02 -15.31 11.19
N GLU A 65 0.04 -16.62 10.91
CA GLU A 65 0.15 -17.64 11.96
C GLU A 65 1.39 -17.44 12.83
N MET A 66 2.56 -17.20 12.22
CA MET A 66 3.80 -16.93 12.94
C MET A 66 3.69 -15.69 13.84
N VAL A 67 3.03 -14.63 13.38
CA VAL A 67 2.78 -13.43 14.19
C VAL A 67 1.91 -13.76 15.41
N VAL A 68 0.83 -14.52 15.20
CA VAL A 68 -0.06 -14.90 16.29
C VAL A 68 0.65 -15.81 17.30
N GLN A 69 1.44 -16.78 16.84
CA GLN A 69 2.25 -17.63 17.72
C GLN A 69 3.25 -16.81 18.56
N SER A 70 3.87 -15.78 17.97
CA SER A 70 4.92 -15.00 18.63
C SER A 70 4.37 -13.89 19.54
N PHE A 71 3.27 -13.25 19.14
CA PHE A 71 2.73 -12.06 19.83
C PHE A 71 1.39 -12.30 20.53
N GLY A 72 0.74 -13.44 20.25
CA GLY A 72 -0.55 -13.83 20.83
C GLY A 72 -1.76 -13.20 20.15
N THR A 73 -1.60 -12.06 19.48
CA THR A 73 -2.70 -11.31 18.86
C THR A 73 -2.24 -10.33 17.80
N ILE A 74 -3.21 -9.74 17.07
CA ILE A 74 -3.00 -8.67 16.11
C ILE A 74 -4.02 -7.56 16.37
N ASP A 75 -3.53 -6.35 16.65
CA ASP A 75 -4.39 -5.17 16.87
C ASP A 75 -4.48 -4.31 15.61
N ILE A 76 -3.38 -4.23 14.84
CA ILE A 76 -3.29 -3.39 13.64
C ILE A 76 -2.64 -4.19 12.51
N LEU A 77 -3.30 -4.22 11.36
CA LEU A 77 -2.73 -4.70 10.10
C LEU A 77 -2.63 -3.54 9.12
N ILE A 78 -1.42 -3.30 8.58
CA ILE A 78 -1.18 -2.35 7.50
C ILE A 78 -0.77 -3.11 6.24
N ASN A 79 -1.68 -3.22 5.29
CA ASN A 79 -1.44 -3.75 3.96
C ASN A 79 -0.73 -2.68 3.12
N ASN A 80 0.59 -2.65 3.22
CA ASN A 80 1.44 -1.68 2.54
C ASN A 80 2.16 -2.27 1.33
N ALA A 81 2.43 -3.56 1.29
CA ALA A 81 3.08 -4.21 0.16
C ALA A 81 2.35 -3.90 -1.16
N GLY A 82 3.12 -3.53 -2.18
CA GLY A 82 2.54 -3.20 -3.47
C GLY A 82 3.60 -2.86 -4.52
N VAL A 83 3.20 -2.96 -5.77
CA VAL A 83 4.00 -2.59 -6.94
C VAL A 83 3.22 -1.63 -7.83
N SER A 84 3.95 -0.78 -8.55
CA SER A 84 3.39 0.07 -9.61
C SER A 84 3.68 -0.53 -10.98
N MET A 85 3.12 0.08 -12.02
CA MET A 85 3.47 -0.24 -13.41
C MET A 85 3.55 1.05 -14.23
N ARG A 86 4.24 0.96 -15.38
CA ARG A 86 4.26 2.02 -16.40
C ARG A 86 4.33 1.41 -17.79
N SER A 87 3.18 1.29 -18.42
CA SER A 87 3.00 0.87 -19.81
C SER A 87 1.61 1.26 -20.29
N LEU A 88 1.47 1.60 -21.56
CA LEU A 88 0.14 1.78 -22.17
C LEU A 88 -0.63 0.46 -22.21
N VAL A 89 -1.95 0.56 -22.27
CA VAL A 89 -2.83 -0.64 -22.34
C VAL A 89 -2.59 -1.42 -23.64
N SER A 90 -2.25 -0.72 -24.73
CA SER A 90 -1.91 -1.32 -26.02
C SER A 90 -0.68 -2.23 -25.98
N ASP A 91 0.25 -1.98 -25.05
CA ASP A 91 1.60 -2.54 -25.08
C ASP A 91 1.86 -3.53 -23.95
N VAL A 92 1.08 -3.42 -22.87
CA VAL A 92 1.31 -4.21 -21.65
C VAL A 92 0.87 -5.66 -21.82
N GLU A 93 1.72 -6.59 -21.40
CA GLU A 93 1.37 -8.01 -21.33
C GLU A 93 0.33 -8.28 -20.22
N LEU A 94 -0.63 -9.18 -20.49
CA LEU A 94 -1.68 -9.52 -19.54
C LEU A 94 -1.14 -10.08 -18.22
N ASP A 95 -0.03 -10.80 -18.24
CA ASP A 95 0.60 -11.34 -17.05
C ASP A 95 1.18 -10.24 -16.14
N THR A 96 1.61 -9.12 -16.71
CA THR A 96 1.99 -7.94 -15.93
C THR A 96 0.79 -7.37 -15.17
N LEU A 97 -0.39 -7.29 -15.82
CA LEU A 97 -1.61 -6.83 -15.16
C LEU A 97 -2.04 -7.80 -14.04
N ARG A 98 -2.01 -9.12 -14.29
CA ARG A 98 -2.30 -10.15 -13.29
C ARG A 98 -1.37 -10.03 -12.09
N LYS A 99 -0.06 -9.92 -12.33
CA LYS A 99 0.95 -9.77 -11.28
C LYS A 99 0.71 -8.53 -10.40
N VAL A 100 0.31 -7.41 -11.00
CA VAL A 100 -0.03 -6.19 -10.23
C VAL A 100 -1.28 -6.43 -9.37
N MET A 101 -2.30 -7.10 -9.90
CA MET A 101 -3.51 -7.46 -9.14
C MET A 101 -3.20 -8.44 -8.01
N ASP A 102 -2.41 -9.47 -8.26
CA ASP A 102 -2.06 -10.49 -7.27
C ASP A 102 -1.32 -9.87 -6.07
N ILE A 103 -0.37 -8.98 -6.33
CA ILE A 103 0.39 -8.34 -5.27
C ILE A 103 -0.46 -7.31 -4.51
N ASN A 104 -1.11 -6.38 -5.24
CA ASN A 104 -1.73 -5.21 -4.62
C ASN A 104 -3.09 -5.51 -4.02
N PHE A 105 -3.91 -6.30 -4.72
CA PHE A 105 -5.28 -6.61 -4.31
C PHE A 105 -5.34 -7.94 -3.53
N TRP A 106 -4.93 -9.04 -4.15
CA TRP A 106 -5.00 -10.34 -3.48
C TRP A 106 -4.13 -10.41 -2.25
N GLY A 107 -2.93 -9.82 -2.27
CA GLY A 107 -2.09 -9.72 -1.07
C GLY A 107 -2.77 -8.98 0.08
N THR A 108 -3.52 -7.90 -0.22
CA THR A 108 -4.35 -7.21 0.77
C THR A 108 -5.47 -8.10 1.29
N VAL A 109 -6.16 -8.83 0.41
CA VAL A 109 -7.25 -9.74 0.77
C VAL A 109 -6.75 -10.88 1.66
N TYR A 110 -5.69 -11.58 1.26
CA TYR A 110 -5.16 -12.72 1.99
C TYR A 110 -4.72 -12.34 3.40
N CYS A 111 -3.84 -11.34 3.53
CA CYS A 111 -3.36 -10.91 4.84
C CYS A 111 -4.51 -10.44 5.74
N THR A 112 -5.48 -9.71 5.19
CA THR A 112 -6.62 -9.25 5.97
C THR A 112 -7.50 -10.42 6.40
N LYS A 113 -7.84 -11.35 5.51
CA LYS A 113 -8.70 -12.49 5.81
C LYS A 113 -8.15 -13.32 6.97
N PHE A 114 -6.85 -13.63 6.96
CA PHE A 114 -6.23 -14.42 8.02
C PHE A 114 -6.04 -13.65 9.32
N ALA A 115 -5.80 -12.34 9.27
CA ALA A 115 -5.64 -11.51 10.47
C ALA A 115 -6.97 -11.06 11.10
N LEU A 116 -8.07 -11.05 10.34
CA LEU A 116 -9.34 -10.45 10.71
C LEU A 116 -9.92 -10.96 12.03
N PRO A 117 -9.92 -12.29 12.35
CA PRO A 117 -10.47 -12.80 13.61
C PRO A 117 -9.80 -12.17 14.84
N TYR A 118 -8.49 -11.98 14.79
CA TYR A 118 -7.70 -11.40 15.87
C TYR A 118 -7.94 -9.90 16.00
N ILE A 119 -7.97 -9.18 14.86
CA ILE A 119 -8.23 -7.75 14.80
C ILE A 119 -9.63 -7.42 15.32
N THR A 120 -10.63 -8.18 14.90
CA THR A 120 -12.02 -7.97 15.33
C THR A 120 -12.19 -8.21 16.82
N LYS A 121 -11.56 -9.25 17.37
CA LYS A 121 -11.58 -9.55 18.82
C LYS A 121 -11.04 -8.39 19.64
N ASN A 122 -10.10 -7.62 19.13
CA ASN A 122 -9.44 -6.50 19.83
C ASN A 122 -10.02 -5.13 19.45
N ASN A 123 -11.10 -5.03 18.70
CA ASN A 123 -11.61 -3.77 18.14
C ASN A 123 -10.51 -2.98 17.40
N GLY A 124 -9.64 -3.72 16.73
CA GLY A 124 -8.42 -3.22 16.10
C GLY A 124 -8.63 -2.43 14.80
N THR A 125 -7.59 -2.31 14.00
CA THR A 125 -7.60 -1.52 12.76
C THR A 125 -6.98 -2.29 11.60
N VAL A 126 -7.67 -2.29 10.45
CA VAL A 126 -7.10 -2.68 9.14
C VAL A 126 -6.87 -1.42 8.32
N VAL A 127 -5.66 -1.28 7.80
CA VAL A 127 -5.25 -0.18 6.91
C VAL A 127 -4.86 -0.74 5.56
N GLY A 128 -5.46 -0.23 4.48
CA GLY A 128 -4.97 -0.45 3.12
C GLY A 128 -4.19 0.75 2.60
N VAL A 129 -2.94 0.55 2.19
CA VAL A 129 -2.18 1.60 1.50
C VAL A 129 -2.59 1.61 0.04
N SER A 130 -3.54 2.49 -0.27
CA SER A 130 -4.08 2.73 -1.60
C SER A 130 -3.29 3.83 -2.33
N SER A 131 -3.95 4.59 -3.16
CA SER A 131 -3.38 5.69 -3.95
C SER A 131 -4.51 6.60 -4.46
N ILE A 132 -4.16 7.78 -4.94
CA ILE A 132 -5.04 8.59 -5.79
C ILE A 132 -5.48 7.80 -7.04
N ALA A 133 -4.64 6.87 -7.50
CA ALA A 133 -4.95 5.93 -8.57
C ALA A 133 -6.15 5.00 -8.26
N GLY A 134 -6.56 4.87 -7.00
CA GLY A 134 -7.79 4.18 -6.58
C GLY A 134 -9.06 5.06 -6.63
N TYR A 135 -8.94 6.31 -7.06
CA TYR A 135 -10.06 7.23 -7.30
C TYR A 135 -10.06 7.80 -8.72
N ARG A 136 -8.90 7.79 -9.36
CA ARG A 136 -8.72 8.28 -10.72
C ARG A 136 -7.77 7.35 -11.48
N GLY A 137 -8.25 6.75 -12.59
CA GLY A 137 -7.41 5.99 -13.50
C GLY A 137 -6.31 6.86 -14.12
N LEU A 138 -5.06 6.39 -14.07
CA LEU A 138 -3.91 7.13 -14.56
C LEU A 138 -3.37 6.48 -15.83
N PRO A 139 -3.12 7.25 -16.91
CA PRO A 139 -2.48 6.75 -18.12
C PRO A 139 -1.14 6.04 -17.81
N GLY A 140 -0.85 4.97 -18.51
CA GLY A 140 0.33 4.16 -18.28
C GLY A 140 0.33 3.34 -16.98
N ARG A 141 -0.74 3.41 -16.19
CA ARG A 141 -0.88 2.73 -14.89
C ARG A 141 -2.21 2.01 -14.74
N SER A 142 -2.72 1.43 -15.82
CA SER A 142 -4.06 0.82 -15.85
C SER A 142 -4.23 -0.29 -14.82
N GLY A 143 -3.36 -1.29 -14.78
CA GLY A 143 -3.41 -2.37 -13.80
C GLY A 143 -3.18 -1.89 -12.37
N TYR A 144 -2.28 -0.93 -12.16
CA TYR A 144 -2.09 -0.30 -10.86
C TYR A 144 -3.36 0.41 -10.39
N SER A 145 -3.96 1.23 -11.26
CA SER A 145 -5.21 1.92 -10.93
C SER A 145 -6.32 0.91 -10.64
N ALA A 146 -6.51 -0.09 -11.49
CA ALA A 146 -7.50 -1.15 -11.27
C ALA A 146 -7.30 -1.83 -9.91
N SER A 147 -6.06 -2.20 -9.54
CA SER A 147 -5.76 -2.83 -8.26
C SER A 147 -6.10 -1.93 -7.07
N LYS A 148 -5.84 -0.62 -7.16
CA LYS A 148 -6.13 0.32 -6.07
C LYS A 148 -7.63 0.67 -5.96
N TYR A 149 -8.38 0.68 -7.07
CA TYR A 149 -9.84 0.73 -7.03
C TYR A 149 -10.41 -0.53 -6.38
N ALA A 150 -9.90 -1.71 -6.74
CA ALA A 150 -10.32 -2.98 -6.14
C ALA A 150 -10.09 -2.99 -4.62
N VAL A 151 -8.92 -2.54 -4.15
CA VAL A 151 -8.62 -2.39 -2.71
C VAL A 151 -9.61 -1.46 -2.03
N ASN A 152 -9.91 -0.29 -2.62
CA ASN A 152 -10.83 0.67 -2.03
C ASN A 152 -12.26 0.08 -1.90
N GLY A 153 -12.78 -0.51 -2.99
CA GLY A 153 -14.12 -1.09 -2.99
C GLY A 153 -14.25 -2.27 -2.03
N TRP A 154 -13.23 -3.13 -1.98
CA TRP A 154 -13.20 -4.27 -1.07
C TRP A 154 -13.16 -3.85 0.41
N LEU A 155 -12.31 -2.89 0.76
CA LEU A 155 -12.24 -2.34 2.12
C LEU A 155 -13.51 -1.56 2.50
N GLU A 156 -14.18 -0.94 1.54
CA GLU A 156 -15.47 -0.26 1.78
C GLU A 156 -16.56 -1.27 2.13
N ALA A 157 -16.64 -2.40 1.42
CA ALA A 157 -17.54 -3.50 1.74
C ALA A 157 -17.23 -4.07 3.13
N LEU A 158 -15.97 -4.42 3.39
CA LEU A 158 -15.53 -4.95 4.69
C LEU A 158 -15.85 -4.02 5.86
N ARG A 159 -15.71 -2.70 5.66
CA ARG A 159 -16.09 -1.70 6.67
C ARG A 159 -17.57 -1.78 7.04
N THR A 160 -18.42 -1.98 6.04
CA THR A 160 -19.87 -2.06 6.24
C THR A 160 -20.26 -3.38 6.91
N GLU A 161 -19.63 -4.47 6.52
CA GLU A 161 -19.82 -5.79 7.16
C GLU A 161 -19.45 -5.77 8.65
N LEU A 162 -18.43 -5.00 9.03
CA LEU A 162 -17.91 -4.91 10.40
C LEU A 162 -18.44 -3.70 11.20
N LEU A 163 -19.48 -3.03 10.72
CA LEU A 163 -19.97 -1.77 11.29
C LEU A 163 -20.22 -1.81 12.80
N HIS A 164 -20.69 -2.95 13.29
CA HIS A 164 -21.08 -3.13 14.70
C HIS A 164 -20.03 -3.87 15.55
N THR A 165 -18.84 -4.15 15.00
CA THR A 165 -17.79 -4.91 15.71
C THR A 165 -16.78 -4.02 16.45
N GLY A 166 -16.87 -2.70 16.30
CA GLY A 166 -15.83 -1.79 16.80
C GLY A 166 -14.52 -1.80 16.01
N THR A 167 -14.38 -2.65 14.99
CA THR A 167 -13.19 -2.72 14.13
C THR A 167 -13.13 -1.51 13.19
N ASN A 168 -11.97 -0.86 13.11
CA ASN A 168 -11.76 0.25 12.19
C ASN A 168 -11.16 -0.23 10.87
N ILE A 169 -11.82 0.07 9.76
CA ILE A 169 -11.32 -0.21 8.41
C ILE A 169 -11.04 1.13 7.72
N MET A 170 -9.78 1.36 7.35
CA MET A 170 -9.39 2.58 6.67
C MET A 170 -8.49 2.29 5.47
N TRP A 171 -8.50 3.20 4.51
CA TRP A 171 -7.45 3.24 3.50
C TRP A 171 -6.81 4.61 3.42
N VAL A 172 -5.56 4.62 3.01
CA VAL A 172 -4.75 5.82 2.89
C VAL A 172 -4.31 6.00 1.45
N CYS A 173 -4.33 7.23 0.98
CA CYS A 173 -3.86 7.61 -0.34
C CYS A 173 -2.68 8.57 -0.17
N PRO A 174 -1.45 8.05 -0.06
CA PRO A 174 -0.25 8.87 -0.06
C PRO A 174 -0.19 9.72 -1.34
N GLY A 175 0.44 10.90 -1.23
CA GLY A 175 0.88 11.62 -2.40
C GLY A 175 2.09 10.94 -3.05
N TYR A 176 2.74 11.65 -3.94
CA TYR A 176 4.04 11.21 -4.43
C TYR A 176 5.04 11.21 -3.27
N THR A 177 5.46 10.02 -2.84
CA THR A 177 6.31 9.81 -1.66
C THR A 177 7.66 9.25 -2.10
N LYS A 178 8.74 9.66 -1.43
CA LYS A 178 10.08 9.09 -1.62
C LYS A 178 10.05 7.61 -1.29
N SER A 179 10.18 6.78 -2.32
CA SER A 179 10.20 5.32 -2.19
C SER A 179 10.68 4.68 -3.48
N ASN A 180 11.15 3.45 -3.41
CA ASN A 180 11.64 2.71 -4.57
C ASN A 180 10.51 2.21 -5.52
N ILE A 181 9.23 2.42 -5.16
CA ILE A 181 8.07 1.90 -5.92
C ILE A 181 8.06 2.37 -7.39
N ARG A 182 8.63 3.55 -7.68
CA ARG A 182 8.69 4.07 -9.05
C ARG A 182 9.78 3.38 -9.87
N ASN A 183 10.98 3.23 -9.31
CA ASN A 183 12.08 2.51 -9.96
C ASN A 183 11.76 1.02 -10.11
N ALA A 184 11.05 0.46 -9.12
CA ALA A 184 10.57 -0.92 -9.14
C ALA A 184 9.27 -1.11 -9.93
N ALA A 185 8.71 -0.04 -10.55
CA ALA A 185 7.51 -0.15 -11.36
C ALA A 185 7.72 -1.13 -12.53
N LEU A 186 6.72 -1.95 -12.79
CA LEU A 186 6.79 -2.94 -13.85
C LEU A 186 6.59 -2.26 -15.22
N ASN A 187 7.47 -2.56 -16.17
CA ASN A 187 7.34 -2.18 -17.57
C ASN A 187 6.31 -3.09 -18.30
N LYS A 188 6.19 -2.97 -19.61
CA LYS A 188 5.28 -3.77 -20.43
C LYS A 188 5.47 -5.28 -20.24
N ASP A 189 6.70 -5.75 -20.09
CA ASP A 189 7.11 -7.16 -19.98
C ASP A 189 7.16 -7.66 -18.52
N GLY A 190 6.66 -6.89 -17.57
CA GLY A 190 6.66 -7.26 -16.13
C GLY A 190 8.02 -7.20 -15.43
N LYS A 191 9.02 -6.55 -16.06
CA LYS A 191 10.35 -6.28 -15.47
C LYS A 191 10.38 -4.92 -14.80
N SER A 192 11.30 -4.72 -13.85
CA SER A 192 11.51 -3.41 -13.22
C SER A 192 11.96 -2.37 -14.23
N GLN A 193 11.35 -1.18 -14.19
CA GLN A 193 11.62 -0.09 -15.15
C GLN A 193 12.96 0.61 -14.89
N MET A 194 13.41 0.66 -13.62
CA MET A 194 14.68 1.27 -13.17
C MET A 194 14.81 2.79 -13.44
N ASP A 195 13.70 3.47 -13.78
CA ASP A 195 13.67 4.90 -14.10
C ASP A 195 12.45 5.60 -13.49
N THR A 196 12.62 6.90 -13.18
CA THR A 196 11.53 7.76 -12.68
C THR A 196 11.64 9.17 -13.25
N PRO A 197 10.57 9.69 -13.89
CA PRO A 197 10.58 11.06 -14.43
C PRO A 197 10.42 12.16 -13.38
N MET A 198 10.20 11.80 -12.10
CA MET A 198 9.90 12.77 -11.04
C MET A 198 11.15 13.23 -10.29
N ARG A 199 11.22 14.51 -9.96
CA ARG A 199 12.26 15.06 -9.09
C ARG A 199 12.00 14.66 -7.64
N GLU A 200 12.99 14.10 -6.97
CA GLU A 200 12.85 13.64 -5.58
C GLU A 200 12.61 14.77 -4.58
N ALA A 201 13.05 16.00 -4.90
CA ALA A 201 12.87 17.16 -4.01
C ALA A 201 11.42 17.54 -3.78
N ASP A 202 10.53 17.22 -4.72
CA ASP A 202 9.11 17.58 -4.67
C ASP A 202 8.23 16.50 -4.02
N LEU A 203 8.86 15.47 -3.43
CA LEU A 203 8.17 14.31 -2.89
C LEU A 203 8.05 14.38 -1.38
N MET A 204 6.90 13.96 -0.85
CA MET A 204 6.70 13.71 0.58
C MET A 204 7.72 12.70 1.09
N SER A 205 8.27 12.86 2.29
CA SER A 205 9.14 11.85 2.87
C SER A 205 8.36 10.61 3.30
N ALA A 206 9.02 9.46 3.42
CA ALA A 206 8.39 8.24 3.91
C ALA A 206 8.01 8.38 5.39
N GLU A 207 8.82 9.10 6.16
CA GLU A 207 8.63 9.39 7.58
C GLU A 207 7.42 10.29 7.81
N GLU A 208 7.27 11.34 7.02
CA GLU A 208 6.09 12.22 7.04
C GLU A 208 4.82 11.42 6.71
N CYS A 209 4.88 10.59 5.67
CA CYS A 209 3.78 9.70 5.30
C CYS A 209 3.40 8.74 6.43
N ALA A 210 4.39 8.12 7.08
CA ALA A 210 4.18 7.21 8.20
C ALA A 210 3.52 7.93 9.40
N SER A 211 4.00 9.13 9.76
CA SER A 211 3.43 9.95 10.83
C SER A 211 1.96 10.27 10.60
N ILE A 212 1.59 10.64 9.35
CA ILE A 212 0.19 10.92 8.98
C ILE A 212 -0.66 9.64 9.09
N ILE A 213 -0.14 8.48 8.69
CA ILE A 213 -0.84 7.19 8.81
C ILE A 213 -1.08 6.85 10.28
N VAL A 214 -0.06 6.96 11.13
CA VAL A 214 -0.17 6.70 12.58
C VAL A 214 -1.25 7.60 13.20
N SER A 215 -1.19 8.91 12.97
CA SER A 215 -2.23 9.84 13.44
C SER A 215 -3.63 9.50 12.91
N GLY A 216 -3.72 8.97 11.68
CA GLY A 216 -4.98 8.49 11.11
C GLY A 216 -5.54 7.27 11.84
N ILE A 217 -4.67 6.32 12.20
CA ILE A 217 -5.02 5.13 12.97
C ILE A 217 -5.52 5.52 14.36
N GLU A 218 -4.78 6.36 15.10
CA GLU A 218 -5.15 6.86 16.43
C GLU A 218 -6.52 7.55 16.42
N LYS A 219 -6.78 8.36 15.40
CA LYS A 219 -8.06 9.09 15.21
C LYS A 219 -9.15 8.24 14.55
N ARG A 220 -8.90 6.96 14.31
CA ARG A 220 -9.82 6.02 13.66
C ARG A 220 -10.45 6.59 12.38
N LYS A 221 -9.62 7.21 11.53
CA LYS A 221 -10.09 7.82 10.28
C LYS A 221 -10.59 6.72 9.32
N ARG A 222 -11.60 7.06 8.51
CA ARG A 222 -12.12 6.14 7.47
C ARG A 222 -11.25 6.15 6.21
N THR A 223 -10.78 7.34 5.84
CA THR A 223 -10.02 7.56 4.61
C THR A 223 -9.06 8.73 4.81
N LEU A 224 -7.84 8.59 4.31
CA LEU A 224 -6.85 9.66 4.30
C LEU A 224 -6.35 9.91 2.88
N VAL A 225 -6.68 11.06 2.32
CA VAL A 225 -6.03 11.61 1.12
C VAL A 225 -5.05 12.68 1.60
N MET A 226 -3.74 12.42 1.49
CA MET A 226 -2.73 13.17 2.24
C MET A 226 -2.40 14.54 1.64
N THR A 227 -2.41 14.68 0.30
CA THR A 227 -2.00 15.93 -0.34
C THR A 227 -3.16 16.77 -0.81
N PHE A 228 -2.97 18.10 -0.86
CA PHE A 228 -3.95 19.02 -1.40
C PHE A 228 -4.29 18.69 -2.86
N THR A 229 -3.26 18.46 -3.70
CA THR A 229 -3.45 18.05 -5.10
C THR A 229 -4.25 16.76 -5.20
N GLY A 230 -3.97 15.76 -4.34
CA GLY A 230 -4.73 14.52 -4.29
C GLY A 230 -6.21 14.75 -3.95
N LYS A 231 -6.49 15.53 -2.91
CA LYS A 231 -7.88 15.90 -2.53
C LYS A 231 -8.61 16.57 -3.68
N ARG A 232 -7.95 17.55 -4.32
CA ARG A 232 -8.51 18.26 -5.48
C ARG A 232 -8.77 17.29 -6.64
N THR A 233 -7.85 16.38 -6.95
CA THR A 233 -8.03 15.39 -8.02
C THR A 233 -9.23 14.49 -7.76
N VAL A 234 -9.38 13.96 -6.55
CA VAL A 234 -10.53 13.13 -6.16
C VAL A 234 -11.84 13.89 -6.34
N LEU A 235 -11.91 15.14 -5.85
CA LEU A 235 -13.10 15.99 -5.95
C LEU A 235 -13.43 16.32 -7.41
N MET A 236 -12.43 16.76 -8.18
CA MET A 236 -12.59 17.07 -9.59
C MET A 236 -13.03 15.86 -10.42
N ASN A 237 -12.48 14.69 -10.15
CA ASN A 237 -12.88 13.47 -10.84
C ASN A 237 -14.35 13.10 -10.58
N LYS A 238 -14.84 13.40 -9.37
CA LYS A 238 -16.24 13.13 -8.99
C LYS A 238 -17.23 14.08 -9.70
N PHE A 239 -16.92 15.37 -9.77
CA PHE A 239 -17.87 16.39 -10.26
C PHE A 239 -17.61 16.85 -11.69
N PHE A 240 -16.38 16.77 -12.17
CA PHE A 240 -15.97 17.27 -13.48
C PHE A 240 -15.08 16.23 -14.21
N PRO A 241 -15.60 15.00 -14.48
CA PRO A 241 -14.78 13.91 -15.03
C PRO A 241 -14.13 14.26 -16.38
N SER A 242 -14.88 14.84 -17.32
CA SER A 242 -14.35 15.20 -18.64
C SER A 242 -13.26 16.27 -18.60
N LEU A 243 -13.35 17.23 -17.69
CA LEU A 243 -12.28 18.21 -17.49
C LEU A 243 -11.05 17.54 -16.88
N THR A 244 -11.28 16.63 -15.92
CA THR A 244 -10.20 15.87 -15.29
C THR A 244 -9.48 14.97 -16.31
N ASP A 245 -10.19 14.37 -17.28
CA ASP A 245 -9.58 13.61 -18.38
C ASP A 245 -8.58 14.46 -19.15
N LYS A 246 -8.96 15.67 -19.56
CA LYS A 246 -8.10 16.59 -20.32
C LYS A 246 -6.87 17.01 -19.50
N LEU A 247 -7.04 17.31 -18.22
CA LEU A 247 -5.93 17.72 -17.34
C LEU A 247 -4.96 16.55 -17.08
N VAL A 248 -5.48 15.37 -16.81
CA VAL A 248 -4.67 14.16 -16.62
C VAL A 248 -3.93 13.78 -17.90
N HIS A 249 -4.62 13.83 -19.05
CA HIS A 249 -3.94 13.60 -20.33
C HIS A 249 -2.78 14.57 -20.53
N ARG A 250 -2.99 15.88 -20.34
CA ARG A 250 -1.94 16.91 -20.49
C ARG A 250 -0.76 16.68 -19.53
N PHE A 251 -1.03 16.13 -18.33
CA PHE A 251 0.02 15.86 -17.35
C PHE A 251 0.87 14.63 -17.71
N PHE A 252 0.24 13.57 -18.25
CA PHE A 252 0.90 12.29 -18.55
C PHE A 252 1.43 12.16 -19.98
N PHE A 253 1.00 13.03 -20.90
CA PHE A 253 1.46 12.99 -22.29
C PHE A 253 2.14 14.28 -22.67
N LYS A 254 3.30 14.17 -23.34
CA LYS A 254 4.01 15.26 -24.01
C LYS A 254 4.30 14.83 -25.43
N ASN A 255 3.94 15.66 -26.40
CA ASN A 255 4.11 15.36 -27.84
C ASN A 255 3.52 14.00 -28.27
N GLY A 256 2.42 13.55 -27.63
CA GLY A 256 1.80 12.27 -27.91
C GLY A 256 2.42 11.07 -27.20
N GLU A 257 3.52 11.23 -26.49
CA GLU A 257 4.21 10.15 -25.78
C GLU A 257 3.95 10.22 -24.27
N LEU A 258 3.89 9.05 -23.63
CA LEU A 258 3.74 8.90 -22.18
C LEU A 258 5.05 9.33 -21.48
N VAL A 259 4.98 10.34 -20.61
CA VAL A 259 6.11 10.88 -19.83
C VAL A 259 6.10 10.42 -18.38
#